data_8289b5f42e92fa2ecdd69531fe7a9a9b
#
_entry.id   8289b5f42e92fa2ecdd69531fe7a9a9b
#
_cell.length_a   1.000
_cell.length_b   1.000
_cell.length_c   1.000
_cell.angle_alpha   90.00
_cell.angle_beta   90.00
_cell.angle_gamma   90.00
#
_symmetry.space_group_name_H-M   'P 1'
#
loop_
_entity.id
_entity.type
_entity.pdbx_description
1 polymer ?
#
loop_
_entity_poly.entity_id
_entity_poly.type
_entity_poly.pdbx_seq_one_letter_code
_entity_poly.pdbx_strand_id
1 'polypeptide(L)'
;MRERAGDLADIADRWIRNLLGEKILELSEVPENSIIVARDLTPSDTANLNLENTLGFITEIGGRTSHTSIMARSLEIPAVVGIGSIIKEIKSMSNKGNDLSIILNGNTGGVIIEPTEKSIEECKKLKEEFDKSRALLKEYAHRDAISKDGTKIRVYANIGSPADLGGALKNGADGIGLYRTEFLFMENTDFPTEEEQFKAYKEVVEAMSGHTVTIRTMDIGGDKHLPYLDMPTEENPALGWRALRICLDKPAIIKTQFRALLRASAFGKVKIMLPMIVSIEELRKAKAIFNDCKLELIKENITFNESLELGIMIETPSVIFRAESFARESDFFSIG
;
A
#
# COMPACT_ATOMS: atom_id res chain seq x y z
N MET A 1 2.22 2.24 -22.67
CA MET A 1 1.41 1.71 -23.80
C MET A 1 0.85 0.31 -23.53
N ARG A 2 1.54 -0.62 -22.83
CA ARG A 2 0.98 -1.97 -22.54
C ARG A 2 -0.16 -1.96 -21.52
N GLU A 3 -0.14 -1.08 -20.52
CA GLU A 3 -1.24 -0.95 -19.54
C GLU A 3 -2.51 -0.38 -20.17
N ARG A 4 -2.40 0.66 -21.01
CA ARG A 4 -3.55 1.17 -21.76
C ARG A 4 -4.12 0.19 -22.80
N ALA A 5 -3.34 -0.80 -23.23
CA ALA A 5 -3.85 -1.86 -24.07
C ALA A 5 -4.79 -2.82 -23.30
N GLY A 6 -4.60 -2.97 -21.99
CA GLY A 6 -5.52 -3.69 -21.11
C GLY A 6 -6.87 -3.01 -21.00
N ASP A 7 -6.87 -1.70 -20.72
CA ASP A 7 -8.10 -0.90 -20.59
C ASP A 7 -8.91 -0.86 -21.90
N LEU A 8 -8.22 -0.73 -23.05
CA LEU A 8 -8.88 -0.78 -24.36
C LEU A 8 -9.42 -2.16 -24.71
N ALA A 9 -8.73 -3.23 -24.32
CA ALA A 9 -9.20 -4.60 -24.49
C ALA A 9 -10.44 -4.86 -23.62
N ASP A 10 -10.45 -4.34 -22.38
CA ASP A 10 -11.58 -4.47 -21.45
C ASP A 10 -12.83 -3.74 -21.97
N ILE A 11 -12.67 -2.52 -22.48
CA ILE A 11 -13.74 -1.76 -23.13
C ILE A 11 -14.26 -2.50 -24.38
N ALA A 12 -13.37 -3.02 -25.21
CA ALA A 12 -13.73 -3.76 -26.41
C ALA A 12 -14.46 -5.06 -26.08
N ASP A 13 -14.00 -5.83 -25.09
CA ASP A 13 -14.66 -7.05 -24.61
C ASP A 13 -16.05 -6.76 -24.04
N ARG A 14 -16.21 -5.70 -23.25
CA ARG A 14 -17.52 -5.25 -22.75
C ARG A 14 -18.48 -4.89 -23.89
N TRP A 15 -18.00 -4.20 -24.90
CA TRP A 15 -18.79 -3.85 -26.07
C TRP A 15 -19.22 -5.09 -26.87
N ILE A 16 -18.28 -6.01 -27.11
CA ILE A 16 -18.55 -7.26 -27.83
C ILE A 16 -19.59 -8.10 -27.09
N ARG A 17 -19.45 -8.28 -25.78
CA ARG A 17 -20.40 -9.04 -24.94
C ARG A 17 -21.78 -8.40 -24.90
N ASN A 18 -21.86 -7.07 -24.76
CA ASN A 18 -23.13 -6.35 -24.84
C ASN A 18 -23.82 -6.51 -26.21
N LEU A 19 -23.04 -6.51 -27.30
CA LEU A 19 -23.57 -6.73 -28.66
C LEU A 19 -24.01 -8.17 -28.88
N LEU A 20 -23.37 -9.14 -28.25
CA LEU A 20 -23.72 -10.56 -28.31
C LEU A 20 -24.86 -10.93 -27.35
N GLY A 21 -25.29 -10.01 -26.48
CA GLY A 21 -26.34 -10.28 -25.48
C GLY A 21 -25.90 -11.27 -24.40
N GLU A 22 -24.57 -11.46 -24.22
CA GLU A 22 -24.05 -12.27 -23.14
C GLU A 22 -24.21 -11.51 -21.81
N LYS A 23 -24.91 -12.13 -20.85
CA LYS A 23 -24.99 -11.59 -19.49
C LYS A 23 -23.59 -11.54 -18.91
N ILE A 24 -23.11 -10.33 -18.64
CA ILE A 24 -21.93 -10.13 -17.79
C ILE A 24 -22.35 -10.59 -16.40
N LEU A 25 -21.65 -11.56 -15.83
CA LEU A 25 -21.82 -11.94 -14.43
C LEU A 25 -21.43 -10.73 -13.60
N GLU A 26 -22.43 -10.06 -13.02
CA GLU A 26 -22.14 -8.99 -12.07
C GLU A 26 -21.57 -9.62 -10.80
N LEU A 27 -20.37 -9.19 -10.40
CA LEU A 27 -19.71 -9.70 -9.20
C LEU A 27 -20.47 -9.37 -7.90
N SER A 28 -21.47 -8.51 -7.99
CA SER A 28 -22.48 -8.25 -6.95
C SER A 28 -23.47 -9.40 -6.74
N GLU A 29 -23.72 -10.24 -7.77
CA GLU A 29 -24.70 -11.34 -7.78
C GLU A 29 -24.05 -12.73 -7.60
N VAL A 30 -22.82 -12.78 -7.12
CA VAL A 30 -22.08 -14.05 -6.91
C VAL A 30 -22.80 -14.89 -5.84
N PRO A 31 -23.06 -16.20 -6.09
CA PRO A 31 -23.64 -17.09 -5.09
C PRO A 31 -22.84 -17.16 -3.79
N GLU A 32 -23.52 -17.49 -2.69
CA GLU A 32 -22.84 -17.69 -1.41
C GLU A 32 -21.75 -18.75 -1.50
N ASN A 33 -20.65 -18.55 -0.75
CA ASN A 33 -19.52 -19.46 -0.64
C ASN A 33 -18.78 -19.70 -1.97
N SER A 34 -18.70 -18.69 -2.82
CA SER A 34 -18.04 -18.79 -4.13
C SER A 34 -16.56 -18.40 -4.08
N ILE A 35 -15.75 -19.06 -4.90
CA ILE A 35 -14.40 -18.65 -5.25
C ILE A 35 -14.43 -18.10 -6.68
N ILE A 36 -14.00 -16.85 -6.85
CA ILE A 36 -13.97 -16.20 -8.15
C ILE A 36 -12.70 -16.63 -8.89
N VAL A 37 -12.88 -17.11 -10.12
CA VAL A 37 -11.76 -17.46 -11.00
C VAL A 37 -11.80 -16.56 -12.22
N ALA A 38 -10.78 -15.75 -12.41
CA ALA A 38 -10.68 -14.79 -13.49
C ALA A 38 -9.30 -14.83 -14.16
N ARG A 39 -9.20 -14.26 -15.36
CA ARG A 39 -7.89 -14.03 -15.97
C ARG A 39 -7.13 -12.96 -15.20
N ASP A 40 -7.80 -11.87 -14.87
CA ASP A 40 -7.38 -10.77 -14.01
C ASP A 40 -8.60 -10.13 -13.37
N LEU A 41 -8.42 -9.34 -12.32
CA LEU A 41 -9.47 -8.55 -11.70
C LEU A 41 -9.06 -7.08 -11.74
N THR A 42 -9.93 -6.27 -12.36
CA THR A 42 -9.73 -4.83 -12.43
C THR A 42 -10.20 -4.14 -11.14
N PRO A 43 -9.77 -2.90 -10.87
CA PRO A 43 -10.29 -2.11 -9.75
C PRO A 43 -11.82 -1.99 -9.76
N SER A 44 -12.41 -1.85 -10.96
CA SER A 44 -13.85 -1.75 -11.13
C SER A 44 -14.59 -3.05 -10.82
N ASP A 45 -14.00 -4.21 -11.15
CA ASP A 45 -14.56 -5.52 -10.83
C ASP A 45 -14.64 -5.72 -9.32
N THR A 46 -13.62 -5.27 -8.65
CA THR A 46 -13.44 -5.47 -7.20
C THR A 46 -14.24 -4.50 -6.34
N ALA A 47 -14.52 -3.29 -6.85
CA ALA A 47 -15.38 -2.32 -6.19
C ALA A 47 -16.84 -2.81 -6.09
N ASN A 48 -17.27 -3.68 -7.02
CA ASN A 48 -18.61 -4.25 -7.08
C ASN A 48 -18.71 -5.66 -6.47
N LEU A 49 -17.66 -6.12 -5.80
CA LEU A 49 -17.58 -7.47 -5.25
C LEU A 49 -18.47 -7.64 -4.01
N ASN A 50 -19.32 -8.67 -4.01
CA ASN A 50 -20.02 -9.06 -2.80
C ASN A 50 -19.09 -9.85 -1.88
N LEU A 51 -18.54 -9.17 -0.86
CA LEU A 51 -17.58 -9.74 0.08
C LEU A 51 -18.16 -10.80 1.01
N GLU A 52 -19.47 -10.77 1.24
CA GLU A 52 -20.16 -11.75 2.11
C GLU A 52 -20.24 -13.11 1.42
N ASN A 53 -20.41 -13.12 0.11
CA ASN A 53 -20.56 -14.31 -0.70
C ASN A 53 -19.24 -14.86 -1.25
N THR A 54 -18.15 -14.05 -1.24
CA THR A 54 -16.87 -14.38 -1.86
C THR A 54 -15.89 -14.93 -0.85
N LEU A 55 -15.51 -16.21 -0.98
CA LEU A 55 -14.53 -16.87 -0.13
C LEU A 55 -13.08 -16.63 -0.56
N GLY A 56 -12.85 -16.24 -1.80
CA GLY A 56 -11.51 -15.97 -2.33
C GLY A 56 -11.47 -15.77 -3.83
N PHE A 57 -10.28 -15.44 -4.37
CA PHE A 57 -10.08 -15.35 -5.82
C PHE A 57 -8.81 -16.02 -6.30
N ILE A 58 -8.90 -16.44 -7.56
CA ILE A 58 -7.82 -17.06 -8.32
C ILE A 58 -7.67 -16.30 -9.62
N THR A 59 -6.47 -15.83 -9.95
CA THR A 59 -6.21 -15.20 -11.26
C THR A 59 -5.11 -15.91 -12.03
N GLU A 60 -5.26 -15.92 -13.38
CA GLU A 60 -4.25 -16.51 -14.28
C GLU A 60 -2.99 -15.66 -14.36
N ILE A 61 -3.16 -14.33 -14.31
CA ILE A 61 -2.07 -13.37 -14.34
C ILE A 61 -2.02 -12.58 -13.03
N GLY A 62 -0.92 -11.90 -12.81
CA GLY A 62 -0.66 -11.12 -11.61
C GLY A 62 0.52 -11.64 -10.81
N GLY A 63 0.98 -10.83 -9.87
CA GLY A 63 2.07 -11.13 -8.95
C GLY A 63 1.81 -10.55 -7.57
N ARG A 64 2.75 -10.71 -6.65
CA ARG A 64 2.61 -10.27 -5.24
C ARG A 64 2.33 -8.76 -5.09
N THR A 65 2.69 -7.98 -6.08
CA THR A 65 2.51 -6.52 -6.15
C THR A 65 1.41 -6.09 -7.11
N SER A 66 0.67 -7.04 -7.71
CA SER A 66 -0.47 -6.72 -8.58
C SER A 66 -1.60 -6.07 -7.78
N HIS A 67 -2.43 -5.28 -8.47
CA HIS A 67 -3.60 -4.63 -7.87
C HIS A 67 -4.50 -5.63 -7.14
N THR A 68 -4.81 -6.76 -7.78
CA THR A 68 -5.58 -7.87 -7.20
C THR A 68 -4.99 -8.39 -5.88
N SER A 69 -3.65 -8.53 -5.80
CA SER A 69 -2.99 -9.00 -4.58
C SER A 69 -3.01 -7.97 -3.45
N ILE A 70 -2.86 -6.69 -3.78
CA ILE A 70 -2.91 -5.61 -2.80
C ILE A 70 -4.31 -5.53 -2.20
N MET A 71 -5.31 -5.57 -3.06
CA MET A 71 -6.71 -5.51 -2.66
C MET A 71 -7.14 -6.74 -1.85
N ALA A 72 -6.76 -7.96 -2.26
CA ALA A 72 -7.06 -9.17 -1.50
C ALA A 72 -6.57 -9.07 -0.05
N ARG A 73 -5.38 -8.49 0.14
CA ARG A 73 -4.83 -8.23 1.48
C ARG A 73 -5.61 -7.19 2.24
N SER A 74 -6.02 -6.09 1.58
CA SER A 74 -6.82 -5.03 2.21
C SER A 74 -8.20 -5.55 2.64
N LEU A 75 -8.81 -6.42 1.83
CA LEU A 75 -10.09 -7.05 2.12
C LEU A 75 -9.98 -8.27 3.05
N GLU A 76 -8.77 -8.71 3.40
CA GLU A 76 -8.50 -9.92 4.19
C GLU A 76 -9.10 -11.20 3.58
N ILE A 77 -9.18 -11.29 2.24
CA ILE A 77 -9.73 -12.42 1.49
C ILE A 77 -8.57 -13.27 0.91
N PRO A 78 -8.61 -14.59 1.02
CA PRO A 78 -7.63 -15.47 0.39
C PRO A 78 -7.56 -15.25 -1.12
N ALA A 79 -6.34 -15.08 -1.67
CA ALA A 79 -6.14 -14.95 -3.10
C ALA A 79 -4.89 -15.71 -3.56
N VAL A 80 -4.98 -16.33 -4.73
CA VAL A 80 -3.84 -16.91 -5.43
C VAL A 80 -3.81 -16.34 -6.84
N VAL A 81 -2.67 -15.72 -7.19
CA VAL A 81 -2.51 -15.01 -8.46
C VAL A 81 -1.39 -15.62 -9.29
N GLY A 82 -1.48 -15.50 -10.62
CA GLY A 82 -0.43 -15.95 -11.52
C GLY A 82 -0.37 -17.48 -11.73
N ILE A 83 -1.49 -18.19 -11.60
CA ILE A 83 -1.54 -19.66 -11.76
C ILE A 83 -1.40 -20.09 -13.22
N GLY A 84 -1.57 -19.18 -14.19
CA GLY A 84 -1.58 -19.54 -15.60
C GLY A 84 -2.95 -20.02 -16.08
N SER A 85 -3.02 -21.13 -16.81
CA SER A 85 -4.22 -21.53 -17.57
C SER A 85 -5.34 -22.19 -16.74
N ILE A 86 -5.58 -21.75 -15.51
CA ILE A 86 -6.56 -22.35 -14.58
C ILE A 86 -7.99 -22.34 -15.12
N ILE A 87 -8.38 -21.29 -15.84
CA ILE A 87 -9.74 -21.17 -16.43
C ILE A 87 -10.00 -22.30 -17.43
N LYS A 88 -9.00 -22.65 -18.23
CA LYS A 88 -9.11 -23.74 -19.21
C LYS A 88 -9.30 -25.10 -18.52
N GLU A 89 -8.58 -25.33 -17.44
CA GLU A 89 -8.69 -26.55 -16.64
C GLU A 89 -10.07 -26.68 -15.99
N ILE A 90 -10.54 -25.61 -15.31
CA ILE A 90 -11.86 -25.55 -14.69
C ILE A 90 -12.95 -25.76 -15.73
N LYS A 91 -12.91 -25.08 -16.89
CA LYS A 91 -13.89 -25.26 -17.97
C LYS A 91 -13.90 -26.69 -18.50
N SER A 92 -12.76 -27.35 -18.61
CA SER A 92 -12.71 -28.75 -19.05
C SER A 92 -13.33 -29.72 -18.05
N MET A 93 -13.27 -29.40 -16.76
CA MET A 93 -13.88 -30.20 -15.68
C MET A 93 -15.37 -29.88 -15.49
N SER A 94 -15.78 -28.62 -15.67
CA SER A 94 -17.17 -28.14 -15.53
C SER A 94 -18.12 -28.62 -16.64
N ASN A 95 -17.62 -29.13 -17.76
CA ASN A 95 -18.45 -29.63 -18.88
C ASN A 95 -19.43 -30.77 -18.50
N LYS A 96 -19.48 -31.18 -17.24
CA LYS A 96 -20.39 -32.20 -16.72
C LYS A 96 -21.62 -31.63 -15.98
N GLY A 97 -21.80 -30.29 -15.97
CA GLY A 97 -22.97 -29.66 -15.38
C GLY A 97 -23.04 -29.67 -13.84
N ASN A 98 -21.95 -29.99 -13.16
CA ASN A 98 -21.87 -29.99 -11.71
C ASN A 98 -21.08 -28.78 -11.21
N ASP A 99 -21.46 -28.26 -10.06
CA ASP A 99 -20.68 -27.29 -9.31
C ASP A 99 -19.32 -27.91 -8.92
N LEU A 100 -18.23 -27.19 -9.16
CA LEU A 100 -16.89 -27.66 -8.81
C LEU A 100 -16.52 -27.20 -7.41
N SER A 101 -16.02 -28.13 -6.61
CA SER A 101 -15.46 -27.80 -5.29
C SER A 101 -13.99 -27.40 -5.43
N ILE A 102 -13.60 -26.29 -4.78
CA ILE A 102 -12.21 -25.79 -4.84
C ILE A 102 -11.73 -25.47 -3.42
N ILE A 103 -10.51 -25.89 -3.10
CA ILE A 103 -9.78 -25.44 -1.92
C ILE A 103 -8.76 -24.40 -2.36
N LEU A 104 -8.74 -23.26 -1.68
CA LEU A 104 -7.82 -22.16 -1.90
C LEU A 104 -7.02 -21.88 -0.64
N ASN A 105 -5.68 -21.91 -0.72
CA ASN A 105 -4.80 -21.55 0.37
C ASN A 105 -3.92 -20.36 -0.02
N GLY A 106 -4.30 -19.17 0.39
CA GLY A 106 -3.57 -17.92 0.11
C GLY A 106 -2.20 -17.81 0.78
N ASN A 107 -1.92 -18.59 1.83
CA ASN A 107 -0.63 -18.58 2.51
C ASN A 107 0.44 -19.37 1.73
N THR A 108 0.04 -20.50 1.16
CA THR A 108 0.95 -21.40 0.40
C THR A 108 0.87 -21.17 -1.10
N GLY A 109 -0.16 -20.49 -1.61
CA GLY A 109 -0.46 -20.38 -3.04
C GLY A 109 -1.06 -21.66 -3.64
N GLY A 110 -1.52 -22.58 -2.79
CA GLY A 110 -2.08 -23.86 -3.22
C GLY A 110 -3.54 -23.75 -3.62
N VAL A 111 -3.89 -24.38 -4.76
CA VAL A 111 -5.26 -24.56 -5.24
C VAL A 111 -5.49 -26.04 -5.53
N ILE A 112 -6.58 -26.59 -5.01
CA ILE A 112 -6.99 -27.99 -5.26
C ILE A 112 -8.39 -27.96 -5.85
N ILE A 113 -8.54 -28.46 -7.08
CA ILE A 113 -9.83 -28.61 -7.77
C ILE A 113 -10.33 -30.02 -7.51
N GLU A 114 -11.62 -30.19 -7.21
CA GLU A 114 -12.24 -31.46 -6.84
C GLU A 114 -11.45 -32.20 -5.74
N PRO A 115 -11.30 -31.59 -4.54
CA PRO A 115 -10.53 -32.14 -3.45
C PRO A 115 -11.13 -33.46 -2.92
N THR A 116 -10.27 -34.37 -2.47
CA THR A 116 -10.70 -35.56 -1.76
C THR A 116 -11.26 -35.22 -0.37
N GLU A 117 -12.10 -36.08 0.20
CA GLU A 117 -12.63 -35.89 1.57
C GLU A 117 -11.51 -35.67 2.58
N LYS A 118 -10.39 -36.41 2.44
CA LYS A 118 -9.21 -36.24 3.27
C LYS A 118 -8.61 -34.83 3.17
N SER A 119 -8.47 -34.32 1.94
CA SER A 119 -7.95 -32.96 1.71
C SER A 119 -8.87 -31.89 2.30
N ILE A 120 -10.19 -32.08 2.20
CA ILE A 120 -11.19 -31.19 2.79
C ILE A 120 -11.05 -31.17 4.31
N GLU A 121 -10.93 -32.34 4.95
CA GLU A 121 -10.79 -32.45 6.41
C GLU A 121 -9.50 -31.80 6.93
N GLU A 122 -8.37 -32.04 6.23
CA GLU A 122 -7.09 -31.39 6.56
C GLU A 122 -7.16 -29.88 6.45
N CYS A 123 -7.77 -29.37 5.38
CA CYS A 123 -7.91 -27.91 5.20
C CYS A 123 -8.91 -27.27 6.18
N LYS A 124 -9.98 -27.98 6.56
CA LYS A 124 -10.88 -27.51 7.62
C LYS A 124 -10.15 -27.34 8.94
N LYS A 125 -9.31 -28.31 9.34
CA LYS A 125 -8.48 -28.21 10.56
C LYS A 125 -7.54 -26.99 10.51
N LEU A 126 -6.84 -26.82 9.37
CA LEU A 126 -5.96 -25.64 9.19
C LEU A 126 -6.72 -24.31 9.27
N LYS A 127 -7.93 -24.25 8.71
CA LYS A 127 -8.79 -23.06 8.80
C LYS A 127 -9.21 -22.81 10.26
N GLU A 128 -9.64 -23.84 10.99
CA GLU A 128 -10.01 -23.69 12.41
C GLU A 128 -8.83 -23.19 13.27
N GLU A 129 -7.62 -23.72 13.05
CA GLU A 129 -6.42 -23.25 13.75
C GLU A 129 -6.10 -21.78 13.39
N PHE A 130 -6.21 -21.42 12.13
CA PHE A 130 -6.04 -20.05 11.66
C PHE A 130 -7.07 -19.11 12.29
N ASP A 131 -8.35 -19.50 12.29
CA ASP A 131 -9.44 -18.69 12.85
C ASP A 131 -9.29 -18.53 14.38
N LYS A 132 -8.88 -19.58 15.10
CA LYS A 132 -8.56 -19.51 16.53
C LYS A 132 -7.38 -18.56 16.81
N SER A 133 -6.32 -18.68 16.01
CA SER A 133 -5.15 -17.78 16.13
C SER A 133 -5.55 -16.32 15.84
N ARG A 134 -6.36 -16.09 14.83
CA ARG A 134 -6.87 -14.77 14.47
C ARG A 134 -7.78 -14.18 15.56
N ALA A 135 -8.66 -15.00 16.15
CA ALA A 135 -9.50 -14.57 17.25
C ALA A 135 -8.67 -14.16 18.47
N LEU A 136 -7.64 -14.96 18.81
CA LEU A 136 -6.71 -14.64 19.89
C LEU A 136 -5.97 -13.32 19.62
N LEU A 137 -5.47 -13.11 18.40
CA LEU A 137 -4.78 -11.87 18.03
C LEU A 137 -5.68 -10.64 18.16
N LYS A 138 -6.98 -10.77 17.83
CA LYS A 138 -7.95 -9.68 18.01
C LYS A 138 -8.11 -9.25 19.47
N GLU A 139 -7.99 -10.18 20.42
CA GLU A 139 -8.02 -9.83 21.85
C GLU A 139 -6.81 -9.00 22.29
N TYR A 140 -5.67 -9.13 21.59
CA TYR A 140 -4.45 -8.37 21.86
C TYR A 140 -4.42 -7.01 21.16
N ALA A 141 -5.26 -6.79 20.13
CA ALA A 141 -5.19 -5.59 19.28
C ALA A 141 -5.26 -4.26 20.05
N HIS A 142 -5.98 -4.23 21.17
CA HIS A 142 -6.15 -3.02 21.99
C HIS A 142 -5.43 -3.07 23.34
N ARG A 143 -4.53 -4.05 23.53
CA ARG A 143 -3.71 -4.15 24.75
C ARG A 143 -2.41 -3.37 24.54
N ASP A 144 -1.99 -2.68 25.60
CA ASP A 144 -0.67 -2.05 25.62
C ASP A 144 0.44 -3.09 25.41
N ALA A 145 1.33 -2.83 24.47
CA ALA A 145 2.52 -3.65 24.30
C ALA A 145 3.55 -3.26 25.38
N ILE A 146 3.74 -4.13 26.35
CA ILE A 146 4.63 -3.91 27.48
C ILE A 146 5.71 -4.99 27.47
N SER A 147 6.98 -4.55 27.48
CA SER A 147 8.15 -5.45 27.58
C SER A 147 8.26 -6.08 28.98
N LYS A 148 9.10 -7.10 29.12
CA LYS A 148 9.28 -7.82 30.39
C LYS A 148 9.80 -6.94 31.54
N ASP A 149 10.48 -5.84 31.23
CA ASP A 149 10.96 -4.85 32.21
C ASP A 149 9.94 -3.75 32.52
N GLY A 150 8.71 -3.84 31.96
CA GLY A 150 7.63 -2.88 32.20
C GLY A 150 7.63 -1.68 31.25
N THR A 151 8.53 -1.64 30.26
CA THR A 151 8.57 -0.52 29.30
C THR A 151 7.42 -0.65 28.30
N LYS A 152 6.61 0.42 28.16
CA LYS A 152 5.54 0.47 27.15
C LYS A 152 6.15 0.77 25.77
N ILE A 153 5.92 -0.13 24.83
CA ILE A 153 6.30 0.00 23.42
C ILE A 153 5.08 0.42 22.61
N ARG A 154 5.22 1.44 21.79
CA ARG A 154 4.15 1.84 20.87
C ARG A 154 4.21 1.03 19.58
N VAL A 155 3.07 0.52 19.15
CA VAL A 155 2.94 -0.27 17.92
C VAL A 155 2.24 0.57 16.86
N TYR A 156 2.98 0.95 15.83
CA TYR A 156 2.48 1.81 14.76
C TYR A 156 2.18 1.01 13.49
N ALA A 157 1.16 1.46 12.75
CA ALA A 157 0.82 0.88 11.45
C ALA A 157 1.67 1.46 10.32
N ASN A 158 1.83 0.66 9.26
CA ASN A 158 2.31 1.12 7.96
C ASN A 158 1.13 1.22 7.01
N ILE A 159 0.96 2.36 6.34
CA ILE A 159 -0.11 2.60 5.38
C ILE A 159 0.45 3.10 4.04
N GLY A 160 -0.29 2.86 2.96
CA GLY A 160 0.00 3.38 1.62
C GLY A 160 -0.98 4.47 1.18
N SER A 161 -2.18 4.48 1.76
CA SER A 161 -3.24 5.42 1.41
C SER A 161 -4.17 5.68 2.61
N PRO A 162 -5.02 6.73 2.58
CA PRO A 162 -6.07 6.93 3.57
C PRO A 162 -7.03 5.75 3.73
N ALA A 163 -7.25 4.94 2.68
CA ALA A 163 -8.11 3.77 2.72
C ALA A 163 -7.63 2.69 3.74
N ASP A 164 -6.34 2.65 4.06
CA ASP A 164 -5.77 1.70 5.02
C ASP A 164 -6.07 2.05 6.49
N LEU A 165 -6.55 3.27 6.76
CA LEU A 165 -6.80 3.77 8.12
C LEU A 165 -7.80 2.90 8.90
N GLY A 166 -8.87 2.46 8.23
CA GLY A 166 -9.87 1.60 8.86
C GLY A 166 -9.27 0.32 9.43
N GLY A 167 -8.35 -0.30 8.68
CA GLY A 167 -7.58 -1.46 9.12
C GLY A 167 -6.63 -1.15 10.29
N ALA A 168 -5.89 -0.04 10.19
CA ALA A 168 -4.96 0.38 11.23
C ALA A 168 -5.67 0.63 12.57
N LEU A 169 -6.77 1.38 12.56
CA LEU A 169 -7.56 1.69 13.76
C LEU A 169 -8.24 0.45 14.34
N LYS A 170 -8.82 -0.40 13.50
CA LYS A 170 -9.46 -1.66 13.91
C LYS A 170 -8.47 -2.61 14.62
N ASN A 171 -7.21 -2.60 14.20
CA ASN A 171 -6.15 -3.42 14.79
C ASN A 171 -5.39 -2.72 15.93
N GLY A 172 -5.87 -1.58 16.43
CA GLY A 172 -5.36 -0.94 17.64
C GLY A 172 -3.99 -0.27 17.46
N ALA A 173 -3.71 0.29 16.28
CA ALA A 173 -2.46 0.99 16.07
C ALA A 173 -2.36 2.25 16.95
N ASP A 174 -1.24 2.43 17.65
CA ASP A 174 -0.92 3.61 18.49
C ASP A 174 -0.59 4.87 17.65
N GLY A 175 -0.52 4.72 16.33
CA GLY A 175 -0.17 5.77 15.38
C GLY A 175 0.21 5.20 14.02
N ILE A 176 0.66 6.07 13.12
CA ILE A 176 1.22 5.69 11.83
C ILE A 176 2.73 5.85 11.89
N GLY A 177 3.46 4.74 11.83
CA GLY A 177 4.92 4.71 11.81
C GLY A 177 5.52 4.97 10.45
N LEU A 178 4.76 4.64 9.39
CA LEU A 178 5.15 4.88 8.01
C LEU A 178 3.91 5.08 7.14
N TYR A 179 3.70 6.31 6.68
CA TYR A 179 2.82 6.59 5.56
C TYR A 179 3.68 6.69 4.29
N ARG A 180 3.52 5.70 3.40
CA ARG A 180 4.23 5.62 2.12
C ARG A 180 3.50 6.45 1.08
N THR A 181 4.06 7.60 0.73
CA THR A 181 3.42 8.56 -0.17
C THR A 181 3.52 8.20 -1.64
N GLU A 182 4.29 7.16 -2.00
CA GLU A 182 4.53 6.77 -3.39
C GLU A 182 3.25 6.44 -4.14
N PHE A 183 2.26 5.83 -3.48
CA PHE A 183 0.99 5.50 -4.11
C PHE A 183 0.27 6.73 -4.63
N LEU A 184 0.32 7.84 -3.88
CA LEU A 184 -0.26 9.11 -4.33
C LEU A 184 0.37 9.63 -5.63
N PHE A 185 1.66 9.37 -5.84
CA PHE A 185 2.36 9.70 -7.08
C PHE A 185 2.07 8.70 -8.19
N MET A 186 1.98 7.41 -7.88
CA MET A 186 1.80 6.34 -8.88
C MET A 186 0.39 6.29 -9.46
N GLU A 187 -0.61 6.70 -8.71
CA GLU A 187 -2.02 6.72 -9.13
C GLU A 187 -2.37 7.93 -10.00
N ASN A 188 -1.49 8.94 -10.07
CA ASN A 188 -1.69 10.14 -10.86
C ASN A 188 -1.03 10.06 -12.25
N THR A 189 -1.51 10.89 -13.18
CA THR A 189 -0.96 11.04 -14.54
C THR A 189 0.11 12.12 -14.63
N ASP A 190 0.30 12.91 -13.58
CA ASP A 190 1.30 13.97 -13.40
C ASP A 190 1.66 14.07 -11.90
N PHE A 191 2.65 14.88 -11.55
CA PHE A 191 2.99 15.12 -10.16
C PHE A 191 1.79 15.66 -9.39
N PRO A 192 1.44 15.05 -8.22
CA PRO A 192 0.33 15.54 -7.43
C PRO A 192 0.58 16.95 -6.93
N THR A 193 -0.42 17.80 -7.06
CA THR A 193 -0.40 19.19 -6.61
C THR A 193 -0.26 19.30 -5.09
N GLU A 194 0.13 20.48 -4.60
CA GLU A 194 0.16 20.76 -3.16
C GLU A 194 -1.19 20.48 -2.48
N GLU A 195 -2.29 20.81 -3.16
CA GLU A 195 -3.64 20.65 -2.60
C GLU A 195 -4.07 19.18 -2.54
N GLU A 196 -3.77 18.37 -3.55
CA GLU A 196 -4.05 16.94 -3.55
C GLU A 196 -3.27 16.24 -2.44
N GLN A 197 -1.98 16.54 -2.33
CA GLN A 197 -1.13 16.01 -1.27
C GLN A 197 -1.63 16.44 0.12
N PHE A 198 -1.94 17.72 0.28
CA PHE A 198 -2.47 18.26 1.55
C PHE A 198 -3.74 17.56 1.99
N LYS A 199 -4.71 17.35 1.08
CA LYS A 199 -5.97 16.65 1.40
C LYS A 199 -5.71 15.23 1.90
N ALA A 200 -4.87 14.47 1.18
CA ALA A 200 -4.55 13.10 1.56
C ALA A 200 -3.83 13.03 2.93
N TYR A 201 -2.88 13.92 3.19
CA TYR A 201 -2.17 13.94 4.47
C TYR A 201 -3.06 14.42 5.61
N LYS A 202 -3.87 15.45 5.39
CA LYS A 202 -4.82 15.96 6.37
C LYS A 202 -5.81 14.90 6.80
N GLU A 203 -6.40 14.17 5.87
CA GLU A 203 -7.35 13.08 6.14
C GLU A 203 -6.76 12.05 7.11
N VAL A 204 -5.53 11.60 6.85
CA VAL A 204 -4.82 10.65 7.73
C VAL A 204 -4.55 11.26 9.11
N VAL A 205 -4.09 12.50 9.15
CA VAL A 205 -3.72 13.18 10.40
C VAL A 205 -4.94 13.42 11.29
N GLU A 206 -6.07 13.84 10.71
CA GLU A 206 -7.33 14.07 11.44
C GLU A 206 -7.91 12.74 11.95
N ALA A 207 -7.92 11.69 11.12
CA ALA A 207 -8.43 10.36 11.50
C ALA A 207 -7.63 9.74 12.66
N MET A 208 -6.32 10.02 12.74
CA MET A 208 -5.48 9.53 13.83
C MET A 208 -5.65 10.30 15.15
N SER A 209 -6.48 11.37 15.18
CA SER A 209 -7.01 11.99 16.40
C SER A 209 -5.97 12.27 17.52
N GLY A 210 -4.84 12.89 17.17
CA GLY A 210 -3.76 13.25 18.11
C GLY A 210 -2.67 12.17 18.31
N HIS A 211 -2.81 11.01 17.69
CA HIS A 211 -1.72 10.04 17.55
C HIS A 211 -0.70 10.51 16.51
N THR A 212 0.54 10.04 16.65
CA THR A 212 1.62 10.43 15.73
C THR A 212 1.43 9.79 14.34
N VAL A 213 1.60 10.62 13.31
CA VAL A 213 1.62 10.19 11.91
C VAL A 213 3.00 10.51 11.32
N THR A 214 3.81 9.51 11.04
CA THR A 214 5.10 9.68 10.37
C THR A 214 4.90 9.51 8.86
N ILE A 215 5.13 10.59 8.11
CA ILE A 215 4.94 10.62 6.65
C ILE A 215 6.31 10.63 5.98
N ARG A 216 6.58 9.62 5.16
CA ARG A 216 7.80 9.54 4.37
C ARG A 216 7.64 10.37 3.09
N THR A 217 8.62 11.23 2.80
CA THR A 217 8.66 11.92 1.50
C THR A 217 8.84 10.91 0.38
N MET A 218 8.55 11.33 -0.85
CA MET A 218 8.55 10.49 -2.05
C MET A 218 9.78 9.56 -2.12
N ASP A 219 9.55 8.26 -2.26
CA ASP A 219 10.57 7.22 -2.46
C ASP A 219 10.30 6.47 -3.78
N ILE A 220 10.34 7.21 -4.88
CA ILE A 220 10.22 6.71 -6.25
C ILE A 220 11.60 6.41 -6.80
N GLY A 221 11.71 5.36 -7.60
CA GLY A 221 12.95 4.88 -8.21
C GLY A 221 13.10 3.37 -8.07
N GLY A 222 14.05 2.78 -8.76
CA GLY A 222 14.26 1.36 -8.76
C GLY A 222 13.13 0.59 -9.44
N ASP A 223 12.30 -0.04 -8.65
CA ASP A 223 11.13 -0.83 -9.07
C ASP A 223 9.85 -0.01 -9.26
N LYS A 224 9.86 1.27 -8.83
CA LYS A 224 8.70 2.16 -8.87
C LYS A 224 8.91 3.22 -9.95
N HIS A 225 8.23 3.08 -11.07
CA HIS A 225 8.30 4.02 -12.19
C HIS A 225 7.07 4.93 -12.25
N LEU A 226 7.31 6.21 -12.54
CA LEU A 226 6.26 7.17 -12.87
C LEU A 226 6.24 7.40 -14.38
N PRO A 227 5.10 7.23 -15.06
CA PRO A 227 5.03 7.38 -16.53
C PRO A 227 5.33 8.81 -17.01
N TYR A 228 5.23 9.78 -16.13
CA TYR A 228 5.44 11.21 -16.39
C TYR A 228 6.82 11.73 -15.90
N LEU A 229 7.66 10.85 -15.31
CA LEU A 229 9.02 11.17 -14.92
C LEU A 229 9.98 10.34 -15.77
N ASP A 230 10.76 11.02 -16.61
CA ASP A 230 11.82 10.38 -17.38
C ASP A 230 12.95 9.95 -16.43
N MET A 231 13.08 8.66 -16.27
CA MET A 231 14.05 8.03 -15.37
C MET A 231 15.10 7.27 -16.18
N PRO A 232 16.38 7.47 -15.91
CA PRO A 232 17.43 6.74 -16.59
C PRO A 232 17.35 5.23 -16.31
N THR A 233 17.73 4.43 -17.29
CA THR A 233 17.96 3.01 -17.06
C THR A 233 19.31 2.83 -16.39
N GLU A 234 19.32 2.27 -15.18
CA GLU A 234 20.53 2.09 -14.39
C GLU A 234 20.77 0.58 -14.13
N GLU A 235 22.03 0.17 -14.07
CA GLU A 235 22.39 -1.22 -13.77
C GLU A 235 22.00 -1.63 -12.33
N ASN A 236 22.03 -0.67 -11.40
CA ASN A 236 21.62 -0.87 -10.02
C ASN A 236 20.66 0.25 -9.56
N PRO A 237 19.39 0.20 -9.94
CA PRO A 237 18.43 1.26 -9.67
C PRO A 237 18.20 1.51 -8.17
N ALA A 238 18.41 0.51 -7.32
CA ALA A 238 18.25 0.65 -5.88
C ALA A 238 19.24 1.66 -5.26
N LEU A 239 20.44 1.77 -5.84
CA LEU A 239 21.50 2.68 -5.43
C LEU A 239 21.60 3.93 -6.31
N GLY A 240 20.78 4.02 -7.34
CA GLY A 240 20.82 5.04 -8.36
C GLY A 240 20.07 6.33 -8.04
N TRP A 241 19.56 6.96 -9.10
CA TRP A 241 18.79 8.21 -9.04
C TRP A 241 17.35 7.93 -8.57
N ARG A 242 17.11 8.09 -7.27
CA ARG A 242 15.82 7.80 -6.63
C ARG A 242 15.57 8.68 -5.41
N ALA A 243 14.33 8.70 -4.96
CA ALA A 243 13.90 9.29 -3.70
C ALA A 243 14.41 10.73 -3.51
N LEU A 244 15.09 11.01 -2.40
CA LEU A 244 15.62 12.33 -2.10
C LEU A 244 16.58 12.85 -3.17
N ARG A 245 17.33 11.99 -3.87
CA ARG A 245 18.25 12.42 -4.95
C ARG A 245 17.49 13.05 -6.10
N ILE A 246 16.35 12.45 -6.52
CA ILE A 246 15.44 13.06 -7.50
C ILE A 246 14.93 14.41 -6.98
N CYS A 247 14.54 14.44 -5.72
CA CYS A 247 13.99 15.63 -5.09
C CYS A 247 15.00 16.78 -4.96
N LEU A 248 16.29 16.47 -4.76
CA LEU A 248 17.33 17.49 -4.71
C LEU A 248 17.74 18.01 -6.09
N ASP A 249 17.65 17.17 -7.13
CA ASP A 249 17.87 17.57 -8.52
C ASP A 249 16.68 18.35 -9.07
N LYS A 250 15.47 18.02 -8.65
CA LYS A 250 14.21 18.67 -9.02
C LYS A 250 13.50 19.23 -7.78
N PRO A 251 14.01 20.33 -7.17
CA PRO A 251 13.55 20.80 -5.87
C PRO A 251 12.07 21.16 -5.80
N ALA A 252 11.44 21.45 -6.94
CA ALA A 252 10.00 21.73 -6.99
C ALA A 252 9.16 20.57 -6.44
N ILE A 253 9.59 19.32 -6.64
CA ILE A 253 8.87 18.13 -6.18
C ILE A 253 8.79 18.10 -4.65
N ILE A 254 9.94 18.16 -3.98
CA ILE A 254 9.99 18.10 -2.52
C ILE A 254 9.44 19.38 -1.88
N LYS A 255 9.60 20.53 -2.54
CA LYS A 255 9.03 21.80 -2.07
C LYS A 255 7.51 21.72 -2.02
N THR A 256 6.85 21.24 -3.07
CA THR A 256 5.40 21.00 -3.10
C THR A 256 4.99 20.05 -1.97
N GLN A 257 5.73 18.95 -1.78
CA GLN A 257 5.44 17.97 -0.75
C GLN A 257 5.64 18.55 0.67
N PHE A 258 6.73 19.29 0.93
CA PHE A 258 6.98 19.93 2.22
C PHE A 258 5.92 20.95 2.56
N ARG A 259 5.47 21.76 1.60
CA ARG A 259 4.38 22.72 1.84
C ARG A 259 3.09 22.00 2.23
N ALA A 260 2.72 20.93 1.52
CA ALA A 260 1.54 20.12 1.84
C ALA A 260 1.64 19.48 3.25
N LEU A 261 2.81 18.94 3.61
CA LEU A 261 3.07 18.32 4.91
C LEU A 261 3.03 19.35 6.06
N LEU A 262 3.64 20.52 5.85
CA LEU A 262 3.57 21.64 6.80
C LEU A 262 2.11 22.05 7.04
N ARG A 263 1.32 22.27 5.99
CA ARG A 263 -0.12 22.60 6.10
C ARG A 263 -0.89 21.51 6.87
N ALA A 264 -0.64 20.24 6.57
CA ALA A 264 -1.29 19.12 7.25
C ALA A 264 -0.93 19.05 8.75
N SER A 265 0.25 19.51 9.14
CA SER A 265 0.70 19.50 10.54
C SER A 265 -0.10 20.43 11.47
N ALA A 266 -0.91 21.35 10.92
CA ALA A 266 -1.84 22.15 11.70
C ALA A 266 -3.00 21.33 12.29
N PHE A 267 -3.25 20.13 11.77
CA PHE A 267 -4.41 19.30 12.10
C PHE A 267 -4.09 18.14 13.06
N GLY A 268 -2.82 17.93 13.42
CA GLY A 268 -2.41 16.88 14.37
C GLY A 268 -0.91 16.68 14.44
N LYS A 269 -0.51 15.55 15.04
CA LYS A 269 0.90 15.23 15.28
C LYS A 269 1.54 14.58 14.05
N VAL A 270 2.21 15.36 13.25
CA VAL A 270 2.95 14.93 12.07
C VAL A 270 4.45 14.84 12.37
N LYS A 271 5.12 13.86 11.80
CA LYS A 271 6.58 13.77 11.64
C LYS A 271 6.90 13.54 10.17
N ILE A 272 7.93 14.19 9.66
CA ILE A 272 8.41 14.00 8.28
C ILE A 272 9.65 13.12 8.31
N MET A 273 9.70 12.13 7.44
CA MET A 273 10.82 11.21 7.31
C MET A 273 11.41 11.26 5.89
N LEU A 274 12.71 11.50 5.80
CA LEU A 274 13.45 11.53 4.53
C LEU A 274 14.04 10.14 4.24
N PRO A 275 13.70 9.53 3.08
CA PRO A 275 14.27 8.26 2.64
C PRO A 275 15.63 8.43 1.96
N MET A 276 16.39 7.35 1.84
CA MET A 276 17.56 7.19 0.98
C MET A 276 18.69 8.22 1.18
N ILE A 277 18.81 8.79 2.36
CA ILE A 277 19.92 9.71 2.72
C ILE A 277 21.24 8.95 2.70
N VAL A 278 22.27 9.54 2.11
CA VAL A 278 23.64 9.00 2.11
C VAL A 278 24.68 9.98 2.68
N SER A 279 24.38 11.27 2.72
CA SER A 279 25.33 12.27 3.25
C SER A 279 24.66 13.35 4.12
N ILE A 280 25.44 13.97 4.99
CA ILE A 280 24.99 15.12 5.82
C ILE A 280 24.62 16.31 4.93
N GLU A 281 25.32 16.47 3.82
CA GLU A 281 25.11 17.53 2.84
C GLU A 281 23.71 17.40 2.20
N GLU A 282 23.24 16.18 1.89
CA GLU A 282 21.88 15.95 1.40
C GLU A 282 20.84 16.33 2.46
N LEU A 283 21.05 15.91 3.73
CA LEU A 283 20.17 16.29 4.84
C LEU A 283 20.07 17.81 4.99
N ARG A 284 21.22 18.50 4.96
CA ARG A 284 21.28 19.96 5.09
C ARG A 284 20.57 20.65 3.93
N LYS A 285 20.73 20.17 2.68
CA LYS A 285 20.01 20.70 1.52
C LYS A 285 18.49 20.53 1.68
N ALA A 286 18.03 19.35 2.09
CA ALA A 286 16.63 19.11 2.34
C ALA A 286 16.08 20.03 3.46
N LYS A 287 16.82 20.21 4.56
CA LYS A 287 16.45 21.13 5.66
C LYS A 287 16.40 22.59 5.19
N ALA A 288 17.27 23.02 4.31
CA ALA A 288 17.23 24.36 3.73
C ALA A 288 15.92 24.57 2.95
N ILE A 289 15.57 23.65 2.04
CA ILE A 289 14.30 23.71 1.29
C ILE A 289 13.10 23.70 2.25
N PHE A 290 13.13 22.86 3.29
CA PHE A 290 12.08 22.77 4.29
C PHE A 290 11.88 24.10 5.03
N ASN A 291 12.98 24.75 5.43
CA ASN A 291 12.93 26.06 6.09
C ASN A 291 12.43 27.15 5.14
N ASP A 292 12.82 27.13 3.87
CA ASP A 292 12.29 28.05 2.86
C ASP A 292 10.77 27.91 2.73
N CYS A 293 10.26 26.67 2.72
CA CYS A 293 8.80 26.41 2.73
C CYS A 293 8.10 27.00 3.96
N LYS A 294 8.70 26.88 5.17
CA LYS A 294 8.16 27.52 6.38
C LYS A 294 8.05 29.03 6.22
N LEU A 295 9.11 29.68 5.72
CA LEU A 295 9.12 31.12 5.51
C LEU A 295 8.08 31.59 4.47
N GLU A 296 7.85 30.78 3.42
CA GLU A 296 6.81 31.07 2.43
C GLU A 296 5.41 31.01 3.05
N LEU A 297 5.10 29.92 3.78
CA LEU A 297 3.80 29.74 4.44
C LEU A 297 3.53 30.83 5.49
N ILE A 298 4.56 31.28 6.22
CA ILE A 298 4.44 32.42 7.14
C ILE A 298 4.05 33.70 6.38
N LYS A 299 4.71 33.99 5.25
CA LYS A 299 4.38 35.16 4.40
C LYS A 299 2.95 35.10 3.84
N GLU A 300 2.47 33.89 3.57
CA GLU A 300 1.13 33.61 3.06
C GLU A 300 0.08 33.56 4.18
N ASN A 301 0.46 33.71 5.45
CA ASN A 301 -0.39 33.59 6.64
C ASN A 301 -1.07 32.21 6.75
N ILE A 302 -0.39 31.13 6.30
CA ILE A 302 -0.87 29.76 6.39
C ILE A 302 -0.36 29.14 7.69
N THR A 303 -1.28 28.60 8.50
CA THR A 303 -0.96 27.98 9.80
C THR A 303 -0.33 26.59 9.61
N PHE A 304 0.71 26.30 10.38
CA PHE A 304 1.36 25.00 10.49
C PHE A 304 2.02 24.82 11.86
N ASN A 305 2.47 23.60 12.18
CA ASN A 305 3.24 23.32 13.39
C ASN A 305 4.70 23.76 13.20
N GLU A 306 5.14 24.83 13.84
CA GLU A 306 6.52 25.33 13.75
C GLU A 306 7.56 24.33 14.28
N SER A 307 7.16 23.47 15.25
CA SER A 307 8.01 22.44 15.87
C SER A 307 7.90 21.08 15.17
N LEU A 308 7.54 21.06 13.88
CA LEU A 308 7.43 19.84 13.10
C LEU A 308 8.78 19.13 12.99
N GLU A 309 8.85 17.87 13.43
CA GLU A 309 10.05 17.05 13.43
C GLU A 309 10.39 16.55 12.04
N LEU A 310 11.68 16.67 11.66
CA LEU A 310 12.24 16.16 10.41
C LEU A 310 13.32 15.11 10.69
N GLY A 311 12.98 13.85 10.51
CA GLY A 311 13.88 12.71 10.70
C GLY A 311 14.32 12.05 9.41
N ILE A 312 15.10 11.01 9.53
CA ILE A 312 15.63 10.23 8.39
C ILE A 312 15.36 8.74 8.56
N MET A 313 15.30 8.02 7.45
CA MET A 313 15.32 6.57 7.43
C MET A 313 16.75 6.07 7.37
N ILE A 314 17.13 5.19 8.32
CA ILE A 314 18.42 4.50 8.32
C ILE A 314 18.26 3.24 7.47
N GLU A 315 18.60 3.33 6.21
CA GLU A 315 18.47 2.26 5.21
C GLU A 315 19.64 2.19 4.23
N THR A 316 20.55 3.16 4.31
CA THR A 316 21.77 3.17 3.51
C THR A 316 22.99 2.86 4.39
N PRO A 317 24.00 2.12 3.89
CA PRO A 317 25.18 1.78 4.68
C PRO A 317 25.92 3.00 5.22
N SER A 318 25.98 4.10 4.47
CA SER A 318 26.69 5.32 4.88
C SER A 318 26.12 5.95 6.14
N VAL A 319 24.81 5.92 6.34
CA VAL A 319 24.17 6.46 7.55
C VAL A 319 24.52 5.63 8.78
N ILE A 320 24.61 4.30 8.65
CA ILE A 320 24.97 3.40 9.76
C ILE A 320 26.35 3.76 10.29
N PHE A 321 27.35 3.92 9.41
CA PHE A 321 28.72 4.26 9.80
C PHE A 321 28.90 5.69 10.32
N ARG A 322 27.95 6.58 10.06
CA ARG A 322 27.97 8.00 10.47
C ARG A 322 26.78 8.38 11.34
N ALA A 323 26.12 7.40 11.97
CA ALA A 323 24.89 7.60 12.74
C ALA A 323 24.98 8.72 13.76
N GLU A 324 26.10 8.86 14.47
CA GLU A 324 26.30 9.95 15.44
C GLU A 324 26.25 11.33 14.78
N SER A 325 26.82 11.50 13.59
CA SER A 325 26.78 12.76 12.86
C SER A 325 25.35 13.11 12.44
N PHE A 326 24.59 12.12 11.96
CA PHE A 326 23.19 12.30 11.59
C PHE A 326 22.29 12.55 12.81
N ALA A 327 22.56 11.92 13.96
CA ALA A 327 21.80 12.11 15.19
C ALA A 327 21.88 13.56 15.72
N ARG A 328 22.95 14.27 15.43
CA ARG A 328 23.11 15.69 15.81
C ARG A 328 22.27 16.63 14.94
N GLU A 329 21.84 16.18 13.78
CA GLU A 329 21.16 17.01 12.79
C GLU A 329 19.75 16.50 12.43
N SER A 330 19.30 15.36 12.95
CA SER A 330 17.96 14.82 12.72
C SER A 330 17.17 14.77 14.03
N ASP A 331 15.87 14.98 13.95
CA ASP A 331 15.01 14.97 15.14
C ASP A 331 14.67 13.53 15.58
N PHE A 332 14.67 12.57 14.65
CA PHE A 332 14.46 11.15 14.93
C PHE A 332 15.03 10.26 13.83
N PHE A 333 15.15 8.98 14.14
CA PHE A 333 15.52 7.93 13.20
C PHE A 333 14.38 6.93 13.03
N SER A 334 14.20 6.45 11.80
CA SER A 334 13.43 5.26 11.48
C SER A 334 14.38 4.22 10.90
N ILE A 335 14.41 3.02 11.45
CA ILE A 335 15.28 1.95 10.96
C ILE A 335 14.47 1.11 9.96
N GLY A 336 14.95 1.06 8.70
CA GLY A 336 14.35 0.33 7.59
C GLY A 336 14.96 -1.04 7.39
#